data_7210264b312308f10da5a8e8391e2e48
#
_entry.id   7210264b312308f10da5a8e8391e2e48
#
_cell.length_a   1.000
_cell.length_b   1.000
_cell.length_c   1.000
_cell.angle_alpha   90.00
_cell.angle_beta   90.00
_cell.angle_gamma   90.00
#
_symmetry.space_group_name_H-M   'P 1'
#
loop_
_entity.id
_entity.type
_entity.pdbx_description
1 polymer ?
#
loop_
_entity_poly.entity_id
_entity_poly.type
_entity_poly.pdbx_seq_one_letter_code
_entity_poly.pdbx_strand_id
1 'polypeptide(L)'
;MCCQNLSEAAAAKFAELDAFIDGLGIDRADERRRGRLIQVLHRAQAIFGYLPREVQIHVANKMFLTEAQVSGVVSFYNYFSTEPKGKYVVDVCLGTACYVKGAEKVIQELERVLGVKADTNPTPDGLFSLNALRCVGACGLAPVMMVNGKVYGKVTPAKAVEIVNEYKAQG
;
A
#
# COMPACT_ATOMS: atom_id res chain seq x y z
N MET A 1 10.89 -5.62 27.39
CA MET A 1 11.29 -7.00 27.08
C MET A 1 10.27 -7.58 26.13
N CYS A 2 10.40 -7.35 24.82
CA CYS A 2 9.63 -8.02 23.75
C CYS A 2 10.33 -7.75 22.41
N CYS A 3 11.59 -8.16 22.27
CA CYS A 3 12.33 -8.10 21.01
C CYS A 3 13.07 -9.42 20.80
N GLN A 4 12.33 -10.53 20.79
CA GLN A 4 12.90 -11.83 20.47
C GLN A 4 11.91 -12.58 19.59
N ASN A 5 12.11 -12.45 18.31
CA ASN A 5 11.88 -13.38 17.18
C ASN A 5 11.66 -12.60 15.86
N LEU A 6 12.59 -11.70 15.55
CA LEU A 6 12.77 -11.29 14.16
C LEU A 6 13.41 -12.50 13.46
N SER A 7 12.68 -13.12 12.54
CA SER A 7 13.24 -14.18 11.71
C SER A 7 14.50 -13.66 10.99
N GLU A 8 15.47 -14.53 10.68
CA GLU A 8 16.68 -14.15 9.94
C GLU A 8 16.36 -13.33 8.66
N ALA A 9 15.24 -13.64 8.00
CA ALA A 9 14.74 -12.90 6.86
C ALA A 9 14.36 -11.44 7.20
N ALA A 10 13.85 -11.17 8.41
CA ALA A 10 13.55 -9.81 8.84
C ALA A 10 14.85 -9.04 9.15
N ALA A 11 15.84 -9.68 9.76
CA ALA A 11 17.15 -9.06 10.02
C ALA A 11 17.86 -8.68 8.73
N ALA A 12 17.81 -9.50 7.69
CA ALA A 12 18.38 -9.19 6.37
C ALA A 12 17.70 -7.97 5.73
N LYS A 13 16.37 -7.83 5.85
CA LYS A 13 15.63 -6.66 5.37
C LYS A 13 16.02 -5.37 6.09
N PHE A 14 16.22 -5.42 7.40
CA PHE A 14 16.69 -4.27 8.17
C PHE A 14 18.13 -3.89 7.78
N ALA A 15 19.02 -4.87 7.55
CA ALA A 15 20.38 -4.62 7.10
C ALA A 15 20.40 -3.94 5.70
N GLU A 16 19.53 -4.37 4.77
CA GLU A 16 19.39 -3.72 3.46
C GLU A 16 18.91 -2.27 3.59
N LEU A 17 17.94 -2.02 4.47
CA LEU A 17 17.44 -0.68 4.74
C LEU A 17 18.52 0.20 5.37
N ASP A 18 19.30 -0.34 6.33
CA ASP A 18 20.40 0.35 6.97
C ASP A 18 21.47 0.75 5.96
N ALA A 19 21.90 -0.16 5.10
CA ALA A 19 22.86 0.12 4.04
C ALA A 19 22.39 1.26 3.12
N PHE A 20 21.09 1.31 2.82
CA PHE A 20 20.52 2.40 2.04
C PHE A 20 20.57 3.74 2.79
N ILE A 21 20.19 3.77 4.07
CA ILE A 21 20.20 4.99 4.90
C ILE A 21 21.64 5.50 5.09
N ASP A 22 22.57 4.59 5.38
CA ASP A 22 23.99 4.91 5.56
C ASP A 22 24.60 5.47 4.26
N GLY A 23 24.19 4.93 3.09
CA GLY A 23 24.57 5.44 1.77
C GLY A 23 24.07 6.85 1.47
N LEU A 24 23.03 7.33 2.16
CA LEU A 24 22.56 8.70 2.05
C LEU A 24 23.40 9.70 2.87
N GLY A 25 24.29 9.21 3.75
CA GLY A 25 25.15 10.07 4.58
C GLY A 25 24.35 10.97 5.51
N ILE A 26 23.28 10.45 6.12
CA ILE A 26 22.42 11.23 7.03
C ILE A 26 23.11 11.34 8.39
N ASP A 27 23.43 12.55 8.79
CA ASP A 27 23.99 12.87 10.10
C ASP A 27 22.96 13.62 10.96
N ARG A 28 23.17 13.60 12.28
CA ARG A 28 22.33 14.31 13.25
C ARG A 28 22.32 15.83 13.02
N ALA A 29 23.41 16.37 12.51
CA ALA A 29 23.57 17.79 12.15
C ALA A 29 22.93 18.14 10.79
N ASP A 30 22.55 17.16 9.97
CA ASP A 30 21.98 17.42 8.65
C ASP A 30 20.54 17.95 8.78
N GLU A 31 20.36 19.24 8.52
CA GLU A 31 19.03 19.87 8.51
C GLU A 31 18.10 19.31 7.43
N ARG A 32 18.67 18.74 6.35
CA ARG A 32 17.91 18.16 5.22
C ARG A 32 17.41 16.75 5.49
N ARG A 33 17.78 16.13 6.63
CA ARG A 33 17.36 14.75 6.97
C ARG A 33 15.85 14.54 6.88
N ARG A 34 15.04 15.56 7.27
CA ARG A 34 13.57 15.51 7.14
C ARG A 34 13.11 15.40 5.69
N GLY A 35 13.76 16.10 4.76
CA GLY A 35 13.44 16.04 3.33
C GLY A 35 13.73 14.66 2.72
N ARG A 36 14.67 13.92 3.28
CA ARG A 36 15.02 12.56 2.82
C ARG A 36 14.12 11.47 3.40
N LEU A 37 13.28 11.79 4.40
CA LEU A 37 12.41 10.82 5.08
C LEU A 37 11.47 10.10 4.09
N ILE A 38 10.86 10.81 3.14
CA ILE A 38 9.95 10.21 2.15
C ILE A 38 10.70 9.17 1.31
N GLN A 39 11.93 9.47 0.89
CA GLN A 39 12.76 8.54 0.11
C GLN A 39 13.10 7.27 0.91
N VAL A 40 13.44 7.42 2.18
CA VAL A 40 13.74 6.28 3.08
C VAL A 40 12.49 5.44 3.31
N LEU A 41 11.34 6.06 3.60
CA LEU A 41 10.07 5.35 3.77
C LEU A 41 9.63 4.62 2.51
N HIS A 42 9.85 5.23 1.33
CA HIS A 42 9.57 4.57 0.04
C HIS A 42 10.42 3.30 -0.12
N ARG A 43 11.72 3.39 0.17
CA ARG A 43 12.61 2.22 0.12
C ARG A 43 12.22 1.17 1.17
N ALA A 44 11.91 1.59 2.39
CA ALA A 44 11.45 0.70 3.45
C ALA A 44 10.18 -0.06 3.03
N GLN A 45 9.18 0.64 2.46
CA GLN A 45 7.96 -0.01 1.97
C GLN A 45 8.24 -0.97 0.82
N ALA A 46 9.20 -0.68 -0.07
CA ALA A 46 9.60 -1.59 -1.15
C ALA A 46 10.23 -2.89 -0.61
N ILE A 47 11.01 -2.81 0.48
CA ILE A 47 11.69 -3.97 1.11
C ILE A 47 10.70 -4.80 1.95
N PHE A 48 9.87 -4.14 2.75
CA PHE A 48 8.98 -4.81 3.72
C PHE A 48 7.57 -5.10 3.15
N GLY A 49 7.17 -4.41 2.07
CA GLY A 49 5.83 -4.46 1.48
C GLY A 49 4.84 -3.46 2.11
N TYR A 50 5.03 -3.11 3.37
CA TYR A 50 4.27 -2.12 4.13
C TYR A 50 5.16 -1.55 5.24
N LEU A 51 4.68 -0.55 5.99
CA LEU A 51 5.43 0.14 7.04
C LEU A 51 4.85 -0.16 8.43
N PRO A 52 5.09 -1.34 9.00
CA PRO A 52 4.67 -1.64 10.36
C PRO A 52 5.38 -0.72 11.36
N ARG A 53 4.84 -0.63 12.57
CA ARG A 53 5.36 0.27 13.60
C ARG A 53 6.84 0.06 13.89
N GLU A 54 7.31 -1.19 13.89
CA GLU A 54 8.72 -1.54 14.13
C GLU A 54 9.65 -0.91 13.09
N VAL A 55 9.26 -0.95 11.81
CA VAL A 55 10.02 -0.31 10.72
C VAL A 55 10.01 1.20 10.85
N GLN A 56 8.88 1.82 11.23
CA GLN A 56 8.79 3.26 11.45
C GLN A 56 9.70 3.71 12.61
N ILE A 57 9.73 2.96 13.72
CA ILE A 57 10.60 3.21 14.87
C ILE A 57 12.08 3.08 14.44
N HIS A 58 12.41 2.03 13.68
CA HIS A 58 13.77 1.81 13.19
C HIS A 58 14.25 3.00 12.32
N VAL A 59 13.42 3.42 11.36
CA VAL A 59 13.69 4.59 10.51
C VAL A 59 13.85 5.87 11.36
N ALA A 60 12.99 6.08 12.35
CA ALA A 60 13.07 7.25 13.24
C ALA A 60 14.42 7.30 13.95
N ASN A 61 14.85 6.19 14.54
CA ASN A 61 16.13 6.08 15.25
C ASN A 61 17.32 6.32 14.31
N LYS A 62 17.36 5.69 13.16
CA LYS A 62 18.44 5.82 12.17
C LYS A 62 18.54 7.22 11.57
N MET A 63 17.42 7.90 11.37
CA MET A 63 17.38 9.26 10.83
C MET A 63 17.44 10.35 11.89
N PHE A 64 17.62 10.02 13.17
CA PHE A 64 17.58 10.98 14.28
C PHE A 64 16.30 11.84 14.31
N LEU A 65 15.16 11.22 14.00
CA LEU A 65 13.82 11.81 14.03
C LEU A 65 13.00 11.22 15.18
N THR A 66 11.90 11.89 15.53
CA THR A 66 10.93 11.33 16.48
C THR A 66 9.97 10.39 15.77
N GLU A 67 9.43 9.39 16.49
CA GLU A 67 8.38 8.51 15.96
C GLU A 67 7.18 9.30 15.43
N ALA A 68 6.79 10.38 16.12
CA ALA A 68 5.69 11.24 15.72
C ALA A 68 5.93 11.91 14.34
N GLN A 69 7.17 12.31 14.05
CA GLN A 69 7.51 12.89 12.76
C GLN A 69 7.41 11.85 11.62
N VAL A 70 7.86 10.64 11.86
CA VAL A 70 7.79 9.54 10.88
C VAL A 70 6.33 9.12 10.67
N SER A 71 5.61 8.86 11.74
CA SER A 71 4.20 8.47 11.69
C SER A 71 3.31 9.55 11.05
N GLY A 72 3.61 10.84 11.31
CA GLY A 72 2.91 11.95 10.66
C GLY A 72 3.08 11.96 9.15
N VAL A 73 4.28 11.66 8.64
CA VAL A 73 4.52 11.53 7.19
C VAL A 73 3.81 10.30 6.63
N VAL A 74 3.90 9.15 7.30
CA VAL A 74 3.25 7.90 6.87
C VAL A 74 1.73 8.08 6.78
N SER A 75 1.10 8.73 7.76
CA SER A 75 -0.35 8.95 7.77
C SER A 75 -0.81 10.03 6.77
N PHE A 76 0.05 10.99 6.45
CA PHE A 76 -0.30 12.07 5.52
C PHE A 76 -0.28 11.61 4.05
N TYR A 77 0.64 10.75 3.67
CA TYR A 77 0.77 10.30 2.29
C TYR A 77 0.06 8.96 2.08
N ASN A 78 -1.03 8.95 1.32
CA ASN A 78 -1.81 7.75 0.98
C ASN A 78 -1.01 6.67 0.21
N TYR A 79 0.19 6.98 -0.25
CA TYR A 79 1.10 6.03 -0.86
C TYR A 79 1.61 4.99 0.17
N PHE A 80 1.79 5.42 1.42
CA PHE A 80 2.29 4.56 2.48
C PHE A 80 1.16 3.72 3.08
N SER A 81 1.46 2.45 3.35
CA SER A 81 0.55 1.50 3.99
C SER A 81 1.15 1.01 5.29
N THR A 82 0.38 1.03 6.37
CA THR A 82 0.76 0.47 7.67
C THR A 82 0.31 -0.98 7.84
N GLU A 83 -0.58 -1.43 6.98
CA GLU A 83 -1.13 -2.77 6.96
C GLU A 83 -0.56 -3.58 5.80
N PRO A 84 -0.39 -4.91 5.95
CA PRO A 84 0.03 -5.76 4.86
C PRO A 84 -0.98 -5.68 3.71
N LYS A 85 -0.48 -5.72 2.46
CA LYS A 85 -1.32 -5.79 1.27
C LYS A 85 -1.38 -7.23 0.77
N GLY A 86 -2.51 -7.60 0.20
CA GLY A 86 -2.66 -8.87 -0.50
C GLY A 86 -1.76 -8.95 -1.74
N LYS A 87 -1.56 -10.17 -2.25
CA LYS A 87 -0.79 -10.43 -3.47
C LYS A 87 -1.32 -9.63 -4.67
N TYR A 88 -2.65 -9.49 -4.77
CA TYR A 88 -3.34 -8.73 -5.79
C TYR A 88 -4.05 -7.53 -5.15
N VAL A 89 -3.62 -6.33 -5.52
CA VAL A 89 -4.24 -5.08 -5.07
C VAL A 89 -5.26 -4.67 -6.12
N VAL A 90 -6.54 -4.70 -5.75
CA VAL A 90 -7.68 -4.32 -6.58
C VAL A 90 -8.09 -2.90 -6.19
N ASP A 91 -7.91 -1.98 -7.11
CA ASP A 91 -8.22 -0.57 -6.93
C ASP A 91 -9.41 -0.17 -7.80
N VAL A 92 -10.49 0.33 -7.22
CA VAL A 92 -11.67 0.81 -7.95
C VAL A 92 -11.75 2.32 -7.87
N CYS A 93 -11.84 2.97 -9.03
CA CYS A 93 -11.94 4.43 -9.11
C CYS A 93 -13.35 4.91 -8.73
N LEU A 94 -13.45 5.75 -7.70
CA LEU A 94 -14.68 6.44 -7.27
C LEU A 94 -14.70 7.94 -7.66
N GLY A 95 -13.86 8.36 -8.60
CA GLY A 95 -13.96 9.71 -9.18
C GLY A 95 -15.34 9.94 -9.79
N THR A 96 -15.77 11.21 -9.88
CA THR A 96 -17.14 11.60 -10.30
C THR A 96 -17.64 10.84 -11.51
N ALA A 97 -16.85 10.74 -12.60
CA ALA A 97 -17.27 10.07 -13.83
C ALA A 97 -17.48 8.56 -13.63
N CYS A 98 -16.66 7.91 -12.80
CA CYS A 98 -16.78 6.49 -12.48
C CYS A 98 -17.98 6.25 -11.55
N TYR A 99 -18.14 7.10 -10.53
CA TYR A 99 -19.25 7.03 -9.58
C TYR A 99 -20.61 7.12 -10.29
N VAL A 100 -20.81 8.15 -11.14
CA VAL A 100 -22.06 8.33 -11.92
C VAL A 100 -22.33 7.14 -12.83
N LYS A 101 -21.29 6.48 -13.35
CA LYS A 101 -21.41 5.29 -14.19
C LYS A 101 -21.50 3.96 -13.40
N GLY A 102 -21.65 4.03 -12.07
CA GLY A 102 -21.95 2.87 -11.22
C GLY A 102 -20.74 2.16 -10.63
N ALA A 103 -19.60 2.82 -10.47
CA ALA A 103 -18.43 2.23 -9.80
C ALA A 103 -18.73 1.79 -8.36
N GLU A 104 -19.66 2.44 -7.67
CA GLU A 104 -20.11 2.03 -6.34
C GLU A 104 -20.70 0.61 -6.34
N LYS A 105 -21.49 0.25 -7.36
CA LYS A 105 -22.04 -1.11 -7.51
C LYS A 105 -20.93 -2.13 -7.77
N VAL A 106 -19.86 -1.71 -8.45
CA VAL A 106 -18.68 -2.57 -8.67
C VAL A 106 -17.98 -2.87 -7.34
N ILE A 107 -17.78 -1.85 -6.49
CA ILE A 107 -17.17 -2.05 -5.15
C ILE A 107 -18.06 -2.95 -4.29
N GLN A 108 -19.36 -2.67 -4.19
CA GLN A 108 -20.27 -3.46 -3.38
C GLN A 108 -20.28 -4.94 -3.78
N GLU A 109 -20.23 -5.22 -5.08
CA GLU A 109 -20.18 -6.60 -5.56
C GLU A 109 -18.83 -7.27 -5.26
N LEU A 110 -17.73 -6.54 -5.38
CA LEU A 110 -16.41 -7.05 -4.99
C LEU A 110 -16.30 -7.28 -3.49
N GLU A 111 -16.83 -6.40 -2.65
CA GLU A 111 -16.90 -6.60 -1.20
C GLU A 111 -17.67 -7.89 -0.85
N ARG A 112 -18.79 -8.13 -1.55
CA ARG A 112 -19.60 -9.33 -1.35
C ARG A 112 -18.85 -10.61 -1.74
N VAL A 113 -18.14 -10.59 -2.87
CA VAL A 113 -17.43 -11.76 -3.41
C VAL A 113 -16.13 -12.06 -2.66
N LEU A 114 -15.40 -11.02 -2.27
CA LEU A 114 -14.13 -11.14 -1.53
C LEU A 114 -14.33 -11.30 -0.02
N GLY A 115 -15.51 -10.94 0.51
CA GLY A 115 -15.81 -11.00 1.94
C GLY A 115 -15.06 -9.97 2.77
N VAL A 116 -14.54 -8.90 2.14
CA VAL A 116 -13.80 -7.81 2.81
C VAL A 116 -14.36 -6.47 2.35
N LYS A 117 -14.26 -5.45 3.21
CA LYS A 117 -14.62 -4.09 2.83
C LYS A 117 -13.45 -3.37 2.17
N ALA A 118 -13.78 -2.43 1.28
CA ALA A 118 -12.76 -1.56 0.69
C ALA A 118 -12.00 -0.77 1.77
N ASP A 119 -10.72 -0.54 1.51
CA ASP A 119 -9.80 0.19 2.40
C ASP A 119 -9.62 -0.45 3.80
N THR A 120 -9.88 -1.75 3.91
CA THR A 120 -9.63 -2.54 5.14
C THR A 120 -8.52 -3.57 4.89
N ASN A 121 -8.39 -4.51 5.83
CA ASN A 121 -7.42 -5.60 5.74
C ASN A 121 -7.60 -6.43 4.46
N PRO A 122 -6.53 -7.08 3.97
CA PRO A 122 -6.63 -8.01 2.86
C PRO A 122 -7.56 -9.19 3.21
N THR A 123 -7.95 -9.93 2.17
CA THR A 123 -8.69 -11.19 2.35
C THR A 123 -7.96 -12.14 3.31
N PRO A 124 -8.67 -12.98 4.07
CA PRO A 124 -8.04 -13.89 5.05
C PRO A 124 -6.99 -14.83 4.46
N ASP A 125 -7.10 -15.12 3.16
CA ASP A 125 -6.12 -15.91 2.40
C ASP A 125 -4.88 -15.09 1.96
N GLY A 126 -4.87 -13.77 2.22
CA GLY A 126 -3.77 -12.87 1.83
C GLY A 126 -3.70 -12.62 0.32
N LEU A 127 -4.67 -13.06 -0.47
CA LEU A 127 -4.62 -12.94 -1.92
C LEU A 127 -5.00 -11.54 -2.41
N PHE A 128 -6.07 -10.96 -1.87
CA PHE A 128 -6.60 -9.69 -2.38
C PHE A 128 -6.61 -8.60 -1.32
N SER A 129 -6.31 -7.38 -1.76
CA SER A 129 -6.67 -6.14 -1.06
C SER A 129 -7.59 -5.34 -1.97
N LEU A 130 -8.69 -4.82 -1.43
CA LEU A 130 -9.65 -3.99 -2.15
C LEU A 130 -9.54 -2.54 -1.67
N ASN A 131 -9.30 -1.62 -2.59
CA ASN A 131 -9.19 -0.19 -2.26
C ASN A 131 -10.16 0.64 -3.12
N ALA A 132 -10.62 1.74 -2.55
CA ALA A 132 -11.41 2.76 -3.21
C ALA A 132 -10.52 3.97 -3.54
N LEU A 133 -10.16 4.16 -4.81
CA LEU A 133 -9.35 5.30 -5.24
C LEU A 133 -10.21 6.51 -5.58
N ARG A 134 -9.70 7.71 -5.28
CA ARG A 134 -10.39 8.97 -5.58
C ARG A 134 -10.52 9.21 -7.08
N CYS A 135 -9.43 9.16 -7.83
CA CYS A 135 -9.44 9.32 -9.29
C CYS A 135 -8.12 8.84 -9.90
N VAL A 136 -8.21 8.03 -10.96
CA VAL A 136 -7.05 7.53 -11.71
C VAL A 136 -6.79 8.31 -13.00
N GLY A 137 -7.62 9.32 -13.33
CA GLY A 137 -7.46 10.17 -14.53
C GLY A 137 -7.95 9.55 -15.84
N ALA A 138 -8.48 8.32 -15.84
CA ALA A 138 -8.92 7.60 -17.05
C ALA A 138 -10.44 7.69 -17.31
N CYS A 139 -11.03 8.87 -17.21
CA CYS A 139 -12.48 9.11 -17.25
C CYS A 139 -13.18 8.63 -18.54
N GLY A 140 -12.47 8.60 -19.69
CA GLY A 140 -13.00 8.04 -20.94
C GLY A 140 -13.27 6.55 -20.89
N LEU A 141 -12.64 5.83 -19.95
CA LEU A 141 -12.80 4.39 -19.74
C LEU A 141 -13.73 4.06 -18.55
N ALA A 142 -14.38 5.06 -17.95
CA ALA A 142 -15.23 4.88 -16.76
C ALA A 142 -16.39 3.88 -16.98
N PRO A 143 -16.72 3.03 -15.98
CA PRO A 143 -16.03 2.83 -14.70
C PRO A 143 -14.70 2.11 -14.86
N VAL A 144 -13.71 2.48 -14.01
CA VAL A 144 -12.33 1.97 -14.08
C VAL A 144 -11.98 1.19 -12.83
N MET A 145 -11.38 0.03 -13.03
CA MET A 145 -10.77 -0.81 -12.00
C MET A 145 -9.31 -1.09 -12.40
N MET A 146 -8.43 -1.25 -11.43
CA MET A 146 -7.05 -1.70 -11.66
C MET A 146 -6.76 -2.92 -10.80
N VAL A 147 -5.88 -3.79 -11.29
CA VAL A 147 -5.32 -4.90 -10.52
C VAL A 147 -3.82 -4.85 -10.68
N ASN A 148 -3.09 -4.64 -9.58
CA ASN A 148 -1.62 -4.46 -9.59
C ASN A 148 -1.15 -3.45 -10.65
N GLY A 149 -1.89 -2.33 -10.83
CA GLY A 149 -1.58 -1.30 -11.83
C GLY A 149 -2.08 -1.57 -13.25
N LYS A 150 -2.56 -2.78 -13.58
CA LYS A 150 -3.18 -3.08 -14.87
C LYS A 150 -4.60 -2.50 -14.91
N VAL A 151 -4.86 -1.62 -15.87
CA VAL A 151 -6.12 -0.87 -15.99
C VAL A 151 -7.17 -1.66 -16.77
N TYR A 152 -8.37 -1.74 -16.21
CA TYR A 152 -9.57 -2.29 -16.84
C TYR A 152 -10.64 -1.19 -16.92
N GLY A 153 -11.11 -0.92 -18.12
CA GLY A 153 -12.14 0.08 -18.38
C GLY A 153 -13.52 -0.51 -18.66
N LYS A 154 -14.56 0.34 -18.53
CA LYS A 154 -15.96 -0.01 -18.74
C LYS A 154 -16.36 -1.26 -17.93
N VAL A 155 -15.91 -1.30 -16.69
CA VAL A 155 -16.08 -2.44 -15.80
C VAL A 155 -17.50 -2.45 -15.25
N THR A 156 -18.23 -3.54 -15.50
CA THR A 156 -19.50 -3.85 -14.85
C THR A 156 -19.26 -4.70 -13.60
N PRO A 157 -20.20 -4.78 -12.64
CA PRO A 157 -20.05 -5.67 -11.48
C PRO A 157 -19.71 -7.12 -11.87
N ALA A 158 -20.39 -7.68 -12.88
CA ALA A 158 -20.13 -9.03 -13.37
C ALA A 158 -18.70 -9.18 -13.92
N LYS A 159 -18.26 -8.23 -14.75
CA LYS A 159 -16.90 -8.22 -15.31
C LYS A 159 -15.83 -8.09 -14.23
N ALA A 160 -16.09 -7.32 -13.17
CA ALA A 160 -15.17 -7.20 -12.05
C ALA A 160 -14.97 -8.54 -11.35
N VAL A 161 -16.04 -9.29 -11.13
CA VAL A 161 -16.00 -10.62 -10.53
C VAL A 161 -15.26 -11.63 -11.43
N GLU A 162 -15.47 -11.60 -12.74
CA GLU A 162 -14.73 -12.43 -13.69
C GLU A 162 -13.23 -12.18 -13.60
N ILE A 163 -12.80 -10.90 -13.62
CA ILE A 163 -11.38 -10.52 -13.52
C ILE A 163 -10.80 -11.03 -12.21
N VAL A 164 -11.46 -10.81 -11.07
CA VAL A 164 -10.97 -11.29 -9.77
C VAL A 164 -10.86 -12.81 -9.72
N ASN A 165 -11.82 -13.54 -10.30
CA ASN A 165 -11.77 -15.00 -10.38
C ASN A 165 -10.61 -15.50 -11.25
N GLU A 166 -10.29 -14.81 -12.36
CA GLU A 166 -9.09 -15.12 -13.16
C GLU A 166 -7.81 -15.04 -12.33
N TYR A 167 -7.65 -13.96 -11.53
CA TYR A 167 -6.50 -13.81 -10.64
C TYR A 167 -6.51 -14.82 -9.49
N LYS A 168 -7.67 -15.17 -8.97
CA LYS A 168 -7.82 -16.22 -7.95
C LYS A 168 -7.39 -17.59 -8.45
N ALA A 169 -7.62 -17.90 -9.73
CA ALA A 169 -7.19 -19.14 -10.35
C ALA A 169 -5.67 -19.20 -10.62
N GLN A 170 -4.99 -18.04 -10.62
CA GLN A 170 -3.53 -17.91 -10.83
C GLN A 170 -2.73 -17.86 -9.51
N GLY A 171 -3.39 -17.73 -8.37
CA GLY A 171 -2.79 -17.55 -7.05
C GLY A 171 -2.68 -18.78 -6.26
#